data_f81519a7c2187af7511d69b14a92ce2e
#
_entry.id   f81519a7c2187af7511d69b14a92ce2e
#
_cell.length_a   1.000
_cell.length_b   1.000
_cell.length_c   1.000
_cell.angle_alpha   90.00
_cell.angle_beta   90.00
_cell.angle_gamma   90.00
#
_symmetry.space_group_name_H-M   'P 1'
#
loop_
_entity.id
_entity.type
_entity.pdbx_description
1 polymer ?
#
loop_
_entity_poly.entity_id
_entity_poly.type
_entity_poly.pdbx_seq_one_letter_code
_entity_poly.pdbx_strand_id
1 'polypeptide(L)'
;MKIDDVSLTLFAWDDIPATRYGAHTGKFSGRSQLGLLTLKTDEGVEGHAFLGAASRSATIDAQSLIDYLKPMVMGQDPMAHESLYKGLHSRLRATTLRAIGAVDVALWDIAGKVAGMPIYKMLGAYRDSLPAYASSPTLESPEEYVEQALEFQAANWGAYKIHPPTQWKTDIKVCQAVREAVGDDYTLMLDSTWSYRYPEAVKVGRAIEELDYYWYEDPLAEEDIYNYVKLRQTLDIPILATEYSPGGFAGYAPWIMLHATDYLRGDVAVKGGLTPCIKAAHMAEGFGMNFEIHHG
;
A
#
# COMPACT_ATOMS: atom_id res chain seq x y z
N MET A 1 -15.03 -15.08 25.01
CA MET A 1 -14.40 -15.51 23.73
C MET A 1 -12.89 -15.40 23.82
N LYS A 2 -12.18 -16.44 23.44
CA LYS A 2 -10.72 -16.47 23.42
C LYS A 2 -10.24 -17.16 22.15
N ILE A 3 -9.07 -16.78 21.64
CA ILE A 3 -8.44 -17.46 20.51
C ILE A 3 -7.92 -18.81 20.98
N ASP A 4 -8.39 -19.91 20.41
CA ASP A 4 -8.05 -21.28 20.76
C ASP A 4 -7.19 -21.99 19.70
N ASP A 5 -7.18 -21.50 18.45
CA ASP A 5 -6.24 -21.96 17.42
C ASP A 5 -5.85 -20.87 16.44
N VAL A 6 -4.66 -21.02 15.88
CA VAL A 6 -4.09 -20.21 14.79
C VAL A 6 -3.47 -21.14 13.77
N SER A 7 -3.96 -21.10 12.56
CA SER A 7 -3.45 -21.92 11.45
C SER A 7 -3.20 -21.08 10.21
N LEU A 8 -2.22 -21.49 9.40
CA LEU A 8 -1.90 -20.88 8.12
C LEU A 8 -1.91 -21.97 7.03
N THR A 9 -2.88 -21.89 6.12
CA THR A 9 -2.97 -22.78 4.97
C THR A 9 -2.28 -22.14 3.79
N LEU A 10 -1.23 -22.78 3.28
CA LEU A 10 -0.51 -22.32 2.09
C LEU A 10 -1.09 -22.99 0.83
N PHE A 11 -1.27 -22.20 -0.22
CA PHE A 11 -1.73 -22.67 -1.51
C PHE A 11 -1.00 -21.98 -2.65
N ALA A 12 -0.90 -22.67 -3.80
CA ALA A 12 -0.23 -22.15 -4.96
C ALA A 12 -1.10 -21.11 -5.69
N TRP A 13 -0.45 -20.08 -6.18
CA TRP A 13 -0.96 -19.19 -7.21
C TRP A 13 -0.08 -19.37 -8.43
N ASP A 14 -0.62 -20.07 -9.42
CA ASP A 14 0.06 -20.41 -10.66
C ASP A 14 -0.30 -19.40 -11.78
N ASP A 15 0.47 -19.45 -12.86
CA ASP A 15 0.23 -18.67 -14.08
C ASP A 15 0.22 -17.13 -13.87
N ILE A 16 1.00 -16.65 -12.91
CA ILE A 16 1.16 -15.21 -12.69
C ILE A 16 1.81 -14.60 -13.94
N PRO A 17 1.16 -13.61 -14.59
CA PRO A 17 1.74 -12.94 -15.74
C PRO A 17 3.05 -12.23 -15.36
N ALA A 18 3.95 -12.16 -16.33
CA ALA A 18 5.21 -11.47 -16.14
C ALA A 18 4.97 -9.98 -15.91
N THR A 19 5.25 -9.50 -14.71
CA THR A 19 4.92 -8.14 -14.26
C THR A 19 6.14 -7.48 -13.59
N ARG A 20 6.23 -6.16 -13.70
CA ARG A 20 7.26 -5.35 -13.06
C ARG A 20 6.65 -3.99 -12.65
N TYR A 21 7.10 -3.46 -11.52
CA TYR A 21 6.80 -2.10 -11.06
C TYR A 21 8.11 -1.36 -10.81
N GLY A 22 8.56 -0.58 -11.81
CA GLY A 22 9.85 0.10 -11.77
C GLY A 22 11.06 -0.84 -11.91
N ALA A 23 12.27 -0.27 -11.88
CA ALA A 23 13.51 -1.02 -12.08
C ALA A 23 13.96 -1.83 -10.85
N HIS A 24 13.58 -1.38 -9.64
CA HIS A 24 14.09 -1.96 -8.39
C HIS A 24 13.34 -3.20 -7.91
N THR A 25 12.07 -3.34 -8.28
CA THR A 25 11.23 -4.46 -7.81
C THR A 25 11.55 -5.79 -8.48
N GLY A 26 12.32 -5.77 -9.57
CA GLY A 26 12.55 -6.94 -10.41
C GLY A 26 11.29 -7.35 -11.19
N LYS A 27 11.44 -8.36 -12.04
CA LYS A 27 10.33 -8.98 -12.77
C LYS A 27 9.89 -10.24 -12.02
N PHE A 28 8.62 -10.35 -11.71
CA PHE A 28 8.05 -11.55 -11.12
C PHE A 28 7.05 -12.21 -12.10
N SER A 29 6.97 -13.53 -12.08
CA SER A 29 6.10 -14.32 -12.97
C SER A 29 6.00 -15.76 -12.49
N GLY A 30 5.08 -16.50 -13.08
CA GLY A 30 4.95 -17.95 -12.94
C GLY A 30 4.22 -18.36 -11.68
N ARG A 31 4.90 -18.65 -10.56
CA ARG A 31 4.27 -19.20 -9.36
C ARG A 31 4.67 -18.47 -8.10
N SER A 32 3.70 -18.18 -7.24
CA SER A 32 3.87 -17.76 -5.86
C SER A 32 3.05 -18.64 -4.92
N GLN A 33 3.22 -18.46 -3.62
CA GLN A 33 2.36 -19.07 -2.62
C GLN A 33 1.65 -17.99 -1.82
N LEU A 34 0.33 -18.10 -1.74
CA LEU A 34 -0.49 -17.33 -0.82
C LEU A 34 -0.74 -18.16 0.45
N GLY A 35 -1.04 -17.48 1.53
CA GLY A 35 -1.45 -18.08 2.78
C GLY A 35 -2.81 -17.55 3.21
N LEU A 36 -3.69 -18.44 3.63
CA LEU A 36 -4.90 -18.08 4.36
C LEU A 36 -4.65 -18.31 5.84
N LEU A 37 -4.52 -17.23 6.58
CA LEU A 37 -4.49 -17.24 8.03
C LEU A 37 -5.91 -17.41 8.56
N THR A 38 -6.09 -18.34 9.51
CA THR A 38 -7.34 -18.54 10.24
C THR A 38 -7.06 -18.46 11.75
N LEU A 39 -7.75 -17.55 12.41
CA LEU A 39 -7.85 -17.48 13.86
C LEU A 39 -9.17 -18.11 14.27
N LYS A 40 -9.17 -19.11 15.15
CA LYS A 40 -10.38 -19.73 15.71
C LYS A 40 -10.59 -19.29 17.14
N THR A 41 -11.84 -19.18 17.55
CA THR A 41 -12.20 -18.89 18.93
C THR A 41 -12.92 -20.04 19.59
N ASP A 42 -12.87 -20.11 20.91
CA ASP A 42 -13.59 -21.09 21.76
C ASP A 42 -15.13 -20.98 21.64
N GLU A 43 -15.64 -19.94 21.00
CA GLU A 43 -17.06 -19.75 20.70
C GLU A 43 -17.43 -20.08 19.24
N GLY A 44 -16.48 -20.59 18.45
CA GLY A 44 -16.69 -21.05 17.08
C GLY A 44 -16.67 -19.93 16.02
N VAL A 45 -16.32 -18.70 16.38
CA VAL A 45 -16.12 -17.62 15.41
C VAL A 45 -14.72 -17.73 14.84
N GLU A 46 -14.59 -17.62 13.52
CA GLU A 46 -13.31 -17.65 12.81
C GLU A 46 -13.04 -16.31 12.15
N GLY A 47 -11.80 -15.83 12.25
CA GLY A 47 -11.29 -14.68 11.52
C GLY A 47 -10.25 -15.07 10.48
N HIS A 48 -10.27 -14.42 9.33
CA HIS A 48 -9.45 -14.74 8.19
C HIS A 48 -8.67 -13.55 7.65
N ALA A 49 -7.48 -13.80 7.17
CA ALA A 49 -6.68 -12.83 6.40
C ALA A 49 -5.80 -13.54 5.39
N PHE A 50 -5.50 -12.87 4.28
CA PHE A 50 -4.48 -13.34 3.34
C PHE A 50 -3.08 -12.86 3.74
N LEU A 51 -2.09 -13.67 3.38
CA LEU A 51 -0.67 -13.40 3.50
C LEU A 51 0.02 -13.77 2.18
N GLY A 52 1.02 -12.98 1.79
CA GLY A 52 1.72 -13.17 0.52
C GLY A 52 1.10 -12.36 -0.62
N ALA A 53 1.80 -12.32 -1.73
CA ALA A 53 1.44 -11.64 -2.96
C ALA A 53 2.09 -12.33 -4.17
N ALA A 54 1.79 -11.86 -5.38
CA ALA A 54 2.44 -12.35 -6.60
C ALA A 54 3.97 -12.20 -6.55
N SER A 55 4.46 -11.08 -6.03
CA SER A 55 5.88 -10.75 -5.90
C SER A 55 6.55 -11.30 -4.63
N ARG A 56 5.77 -11.80 -3.67
CA ARG A 56 6.27 -12.23 -2.35
C ARG A 56 5.49 -13.41 -1.81
N SER A 57 6.13 -14.58 -1.80
CA SER A 57 5.53 -15.80 -1.25
C SER A 57 5.21 -15.66 0.25
N ALA A 58 4.05 -16.14 0.67
CA ALA A 58 3.63 -16.25 2.07
C ALA A 58 4.60 -17.08 2.93
N THR A 59 5.33 -18.02 2.33
CA THR A 59 6.32 -18.86 3.05
C THR A 59 7.42 -18.04 3.71
N ILE A 60 7.73 -16.84 3.20
CA ILE A 60 8.75 -15.95 3.79
C ILE A 60 8.35 -15.53 5.21
N ASP A 61 7.06 -15.33 5.42
CA ASP A 61 6.52 -14.80 6.68
C ASP A 61 5.89 -15.92 7.57
N ALA A 62 5.56 -17.07 6.97
CA ALA A 62 4.81 -18.15 7.60
C ALA A 62 5.47 -18.67 8.90
N GLN A 63 6.78 -18.99 8.84
CA GLN A 63 7.49 -19.54 10.00
C GLN A 63 7.49 -18.54 11.17
N SER A 64 7.78 -17.28 10.89
CA SER A 64 7.83 -16.25 11.93
C SER A 64 6.45 -15.97 12.53
N LEU A 65 5.37 -16.06 11.73
CA LEU A 65 4.00 -15.94 12.20
C LEU A 65 3.69 -17.08 13.21
N ILE A 66 4.01 -18.31 12.88
CA ILE A 66 3.71 -19.48 13.74
C ILE A 66 4.58 -19.47 14.99
N ASP A 67 5.88 -19.18 14.86
CA ASP A 67 6.81 -19.28 15.98
C ASP A 67 6.69 -18.11 16.97
N TYR A 68 6.41 -16.90 16.48
CA TYR A 68 6.46 -15.70 17.32
C TYR A 68 5.10 -15.03 17.55
N LEU A 69 4.17 -15.06 16.57
CA LEU A 69 2.89 -14.37 16.73
C LEU A 69 1.79 -15.28 17.28
N LYS A 70 1.69 -16.54 16.81
CA LYS A 70 0.73 -17.52 17.35
C LYS A 70 0.77 -17.63 18.89
N PRO A 71 1.92 -17.83 19.54
CA PRO A 71 1.96 -17.93 21.01
C PRO A 71 1.46 -16.69 21.74
N MET A 72 1.52 -15.52 21.11
CA MET A 72 1.11 -14.25 21.72
C MET A 72 -0.40 -14.04 21.70
N VAL A 73 -1.07 -14.59 20.70
CA VAL A 73 -2.53 -14.41 20.55
C VAL A 73 -3.34 -15.56 21.14
N MET A 74 -2.74 -16.74 21.30
CA MET A 74 -3.40 -17.89 21.92
C MET A 74 -3.94 -17.56 23.32
N GLY A 75 -5.20 -17.87 23.57
CA GLY A 75 -5.89 -17.61 24.84
C GLY A 75 -6.25 -16.14 25.11
N GLN A 76 -5.92 -15.23 24.19
CA GLN A 76 -6.26 -13.81 24.30
C GLN A 76 -7.69 -13.52 23.81
N ASP A 77 -8.25 -12.40 24.25
CA ASP A 77 -9.50 -11.87 23.73
C ASP A 77 -9.27 -11.22 22.36
N PRO A 78 -9.87 -11.75 21.27
CA PRO A 78 -9.68 -11.20 19.93
C PRO A 78 -10.23 -9.78 19.77
N MET A 79 -11.10 -9.31 20.69
CA MET A 79 -11.64 -7.95 20.66
C MET A 79 -10.65 -6.90 21.21
N ALA A 80 -9.57 -7.32 21.84
CA ALA A 80 -8.56 -6.44 22.45
C ALA A 80 -7.53 -5.94 21.41
N HIS A 81 -7.96 -5.41 20.25
CA HIS A 81 -7.11 -5.04 19.11
C HIS A 81 -5.90 -4.20 19.49
N GLU A 82 -6.11 -3.13 20.29
CA GLU A 82 -5.02 -2.23 20.68
C GLU A 82 -3.93 -2.91 21.50
N SER A 83 -4.33 -3.71 22.46
CA SER A 83 -3.39 -4.47 23.31
C SER A 83 -2.64 -5.52 22.50
N LEU A 84 -3.35 -6.26 21.66
CA LEU A 84 -2.77 -7.29 20.80
C LEU A 84 -1.81 -6.66 19.79
N TYR A 85 -2.23 -5.62 19.06
CA TYR A 85 -1.36 -4.93 18.12
C TYR A 85 -0.07 -4.44 18.77
N LYS A 86 -0.16 -3.78 19.94
CA LYS A 86 1.01 -3.31 20.68
C LYS A 86 1.97 -4.47 21.06
N GLY A 87 1.42 -5.58 21.48
CA GLY A 87 2.18 -6.79 21.79
C GLY A 87 2.87 -7.37 20.56
N LEU A 88 2.12 -7.58 19.47
CA LEU A 88 2.62 -8.12 18.20
C LEU A 88 3.70 -7.20 17.59
N HIS A 89 3.47 -5.89 17.57
CA HIS A 89 4.43 -4.92 17.07
C HIS A 89 5.77 -4.94 17.81
N SER A 90 5.79 -5.31 19.10
CA SER A 90 7.04 -5.48 19.86
C SER A 90 7.96 -6.57 19.30
N ARG A 91 7.44 -7.45 18.43
CA ARG A 91 8.16 -8.56 17.80
C ARG A 91 8.76 -8.23 16.42
N LEU A 92 8.72 -6.99 15.96
CA LEU A 92 9.25 -6.58 14.66
C LEU A 92 10.71 -6.96 14.37
N ARG A 93 11.48 -7.28 15.41
CA ARG A 93 12.86 -7.80 15.23
C ARG A 93 12.91 -9.28 14.83
N ALA A 94 11.81 -10.01 15.00
CA ALA A 94 11.73 -11.47 14.77
C ALA A 94 10.71 -11.83 13.69
N THR A 95 9.86 -10.88 13.27
CA THR A 95 8.81 -11.08 12.27
C THR A 95 8.68 -9.84 11.38
N THR A 96 7.70 -9.80 10.51
CA THR A 96 7.44 -8.69 9.59
C THR A 96 6.13 -7.98 9.90
N LEU A 97 6.01 -6.73 9.45
CA LEU A 97 4.72 -6.01 9.50
C LEU A 97 3.62 -6.73 8.69
N ARG A 98 3.98 -7.48 7.63
CA ARG A 98 3.04 -8.29 6.85
C ARG A 98 2.42 -9.41 7.68
N ALA A 99 3.23 -10.13 8.44
CA ALA A 99 2.74 -11.19 9.33
C ALA A 99 1.87 -10.60 10.46
N ILE A 100 2.30 -9.48 11.05
CA ILE A 100 1.51 -8.76 12.07
C ILE A 100 0.19 -8.27 11.47
N GLY A 101 0.22 -7.69 10.27
CA GLY A 101 -0.94 -7.18 9.56
C GLY A 101 -1.98 -8.28 9.27
N ALA A 102 -1.53 -9.46 8.86
CA ALA A 102 -2.44 -10.58 8.64
C ALA A 102 -3.17 -10.98 9.94
N VAL A 103 -2.46 -11.02 11.08
CA VAL A 103 -3.08 -11.30 12.38
C VAL A 103 -4.09 -10.20 12.74
N ASP A 104 -3.71 -8.92 12.59
CA ASP A 104 -4.57 -7.78 12.91
C ASP A 104 -5.85 -7.77 12.05
N VAL A 105 -5.74 -8.02 10.74
CA VAL A 105 -6.90 -8.11 9.83
C VAL A 105 -7.82 -9.26 10.24
N ALA A 106 -7.27 -10.42 10.60
CA ALA A 106 -8.09 -11.55 11.06
C ALA A 106 -8.81 -11.26 12.39
N LEU A 107 -8.20 -10.48 13.28
CA LEU A 107 -8.87 -10.00 14.51
C LEU A 107 -10.03 -9.06 14.18
N TRP A 108 -9.86 -8.14 13.24
CA TRP A 108 -10.93 -7.25 12.77
C TRP A 108 -12.06 -8.04 12.07
N ASP A 109 -11.75 -9.11 11.34
CA ASP A 109 -12.74 -9.99 10.74
C ASP A 109 -13.59 -10.69 11.82
N ILE A 110 -12.97 -11.17 12.91
CA ILE A 110 -13.71 -11.68 14.08
C ILE A 110 -14.63 -10.59 14.63
N ALA A 111 -14.13 -9.38 14.83
CA ALA A 111 -14.91 -8.28 15.39
C ALA A 111 -16.14 -7.95 14.54
N GLY A 112 -15.99 -7.89 13.23
CA GLY A 112 -17.11 -7.67 12.30
C GLY A 112 -18.16 -8.77 12.39
N LYS A 113 -17.72 -10.03 12.45
CA LYS A 113 -18.61 -11.20 12.58
C LYS A 113 -19.34 -11.22 13.91
N VAL A 114 -18.66 -10.93 15.01
CA VAL A 114 -19.27 -10.84 16.36
C VAL A 114 -20.27 -9.69 16.44
N ALA A 115 -19.95 -8.54 15.87
CA ALA A 115 -20.83 -7.39 15.83
C ALA A 115 -21.98 -7.53 14.82
N GLY A 116 -21.94 -8.52 13.94
CA GLY A 116 -22.92 -8.70 12.87
C GLY A 116 -22.94 -7.55 11.86
N MET A 117 -21.81 -6.85 11.67
CA MET A 117 -21.74 -5.71 10.76
C MET A 117 -20.41 -5.62 10.02
N PRO A 118 -20.38 -5.01 8.82
CA PRO A 118 -19.12 -4.75 8.09
C PRO A 118 -18.20 -3.82 8.89
N ILE A 119 -16.89 -4.03 8.77
CA ILE A 119 -15.87 -3.26 9.49
C ILE A 119 -15.99 -1.76 9.22
N TYR A 120 -16.28 -1.34 7.97
CA TYR A 120 -16.41 0.09 7.66
C TYR A 120 -17.54 0.77 8.47
N LYS A 121 -18.61 0.03 8.82
CA LYS A 121 -19.67 0.55 9.70
C LYS A 121 -19.21 0.66 11.15
N MET A 122 -18.40 -0.28 11.62
CA MET A 122 -17.78 -0.19 12.95
C MET A 122 -16.84 1.01 13.07
N LEU A 123 -16.22 1.42 11.96
CA LEU A 123 -15.35 2.58 11.85
C LEU A 123 -16.07 3.91 11.60
N GLY A 124 -17.42 3.93 11.68
CA GLY A 124 -18.22 5.15 11.59
C GLY A 124 -18.89 5.40 10.24
N ALA A 125 -18.70 4.53 9.24
CA ALA A 125 -19.43 4.56 7.95
C ALA A 125 -19.46 5.94 7.27
N TYR A 126 -18.33 6.66 7.26
CA TYR A 126 -18.24 7.99 6.63
C TYR A 126 -18.66 7.96 5.15
N ARG A 127 -18.36 6.87 4.46
CA ARG A 127 -18.76 6.64 3.06
C ARG A 127 -18.96 5.14 2.79
N ASP A 128 -19.72 4.81 1.76
CA ASP A 128 -20.01 3.45 1.29
C ASP A 128 -19.33 3.12 -0.04
N SER A 129 -18.72 4.14 -0.68
CA SER A 129 -17.97 4.01 -1.93
C SER A 129 -16.72 4.89 -1.89
N LEU A 130 -15.70 4.46 -2.63
CA LEU A 130 -14.43 5.17 -2.79
C LEU A 130 -14.15 5.38 -4.27
N PRO A 131 -13.64 6.56 -4.68
CA PRO A 131 -13.05 6.72 -6.00
C PRO A 131 -11.88 5.75 -6.17
N ALA A 132 -11.79 5.14 -7.35
CA ALA A 132 -10.69 4.27 -7.70
C ALA A 132 -10.06 4.74 -9.01
N TYR A 133 -8.79 4.44 -9.19
CA TYR A 133 -8.06 4.70 -10.42
C TYR A 133 -7.48 3.40 -10.98
N ALA A 134 -7.31 3.35 -12.30
CA ALA A 134 -6.57 2.28 -12.95
C ALA A 134 -5.06 2.51 -12.77
N SER A 135 -4.28 1.44 -12.62
CA SER A 135 -2.84 1.51 -12.42
C SER A 135 -2.11 0.59 -13.38
N SER A 136 -1.12 1.12 -14.10
CA SER A 136 -0.30 0.30 -15.00
C SER A 136 0.74 -0.54 -14.24
N PRO A 137 1.18 -1.69 -14.77
CA PRO A 137 2.53 -2.16 -14.53
C PRO A 137 3.53 -1.29 -15.30
N THR A 138 4.83 -1.58 -15.17
CA THR A 138 5.83 -1.01 -16.09
C THR A 138 5.68 -1.67 -17.45
N LEU A 139 5.41 -0.87 -18.49
CA LEU A 139 5.26 -1.29 -19.89
C LEU A 139 6.56 -1.04 -20.67
N GLU A 140 6.64 -1.58 -21.89
CA GLU A 140 7.89 -1.61 -22.65
C GLU A 140 8.09 -0.33 -23.51
N SER A 141 7.00 0.36 -23.89
CA SER A 141 7.07 1.55 -24.75
C SER A 141 6.05 2.64 -24.36
N PRO A 142 6.27 3.91 -24.72
CA PRO A 142 5.29 4.98 -24.53
C PRO A 142 3.94 4.69 -25.20
N GLU A 143 3.95 4.02 -26.35
CA GLU A 143 2.77 3.66 -27.12
C GLU A 143 1.87 2.68 -26.34
N GLU A 144 2.45 1.73 -25.63
CA GLU A 144 1.70 0.79 -24.77
C GLU A 144 1.01 1.50 -23.61
N TYR A 145 1.67 2.51 -22.99
CA TYR A 145 1.03 3.33 -21.95
C TYR A 145 -0.13 4.15 -22.52
N VAL A 146 0.03 4.70 -23.72
CA VAL A 146 -1.03 5.44 -24.41
C VAL A 146 -2.22 4.55 -24.71
N GLU A 147 -1.98 3.36 -25.30
CA GLU A 147 -3.03 2.38 -25.59
C GLU A 147 -3.80 2.00 -24.33
N GLN A 148 -3.09 1.64 -23.26
CA GLN A 148 -3.70 1.26 -21.99
C GLN A 148 -4.49 2.42 -21.35
N ALA A 149 -3.96 3.64 -21.38
CA ALA A 149 -4.65 4.81 -20.84
C ALA A 149 -5.96 5.10 -21.58
N LEU A 150 -5.96 5.00 -22.91
CA LEU A 150 -7.15 5.16 -23.74
C LEU A 150 -8.19 4.05 -23.49
N GLU A 151 -7.74 2.80 -23.30
CA GLU A 151 -8.63 1.69 -22.93
C GLU A 151 -9.34 1.95 -21.59
N PHE A 152 -8.62 2.38 -20.56
CA PHE A 152 -9.20 2.71 -19.26
C PHE A 152 -10.13 3.92 -19.33
N GLN A 153 -9.77 4.96 -20.10
CA GLN A 153 -10.62 6.11 -20.31
C GLN A 153 -11.94 5.70 -21.00
N ALA A 154 -11.86 4.87 -22.05
CA ALA A 154 -13.03 4.34 -22.75
C ALA A 154 -13.90 3.44 -21.86
N ALA A 155 -13.30 2.76 -20.89
CA ALA A 155 -14.00 1.96 -19.88
C ALA A 155 -14.55 2.79 -18.69
N ASN A 156 -14.52 4.13 -18.80
CA ASN A 156 -14.99 5.07 -17.78
C ASN A 156 -14.25 5.02 -16.42
N TRP A 157 -12.97 4.63 -16.42
CA TRP A 157 -12.13 4.89 -15.26
C TRP A 157 -11.85 6.40 -15.18
N GLY A 158 -12.06 6.99 -14.00
CA GLY A 158 -11.89 8.43 -13.79
C GLY A 158 -10.44 8.91 -13.74
N ALA A 159 -9.49 8.00 -13.59
CA ALA A 159 -8.07 8.35 -13.46
C ALA A 159 -7.16 7.16 -13.80
N TYR A 160 -5.90 7.48 -14.16
CA TYR A 160 -4.87 6.50 -14.50
C TYR A 160 -3.54 6.83 -13.85
N LYS A 161 -2.94 5.85 -13.16
CA LYS A 161 -1.62 5.95 -12.54
C LYS A 161 -0.58 5.18 -13.36
N ILE A 162 0.51 5.85 -13.68
CA ILE A 162 1.61 5.31 -14.47
C ILE A 162 2.71 4.82 -13.53
N HIS A 163 3.15 3.56 -13.71
CA HIS A 163 4.43 3.08 -13.21
C HIS A 163 5.43 3.08 -14.36
N PRO A 164 6.32 4.07 -14.46
CA PRO A 164 7.17 4.27 -15.62
C PRO A 164 8.35 3.29 -15.65
N PRO A 165 9.15 3.26 -16.75
CA PRO A 165 10.38 2.47 -16.82
C PRO A 165 11.47 2.83 -15.80
N THR A 166 11.27 3.93 -15.06
CA THR A 166 12.20 4.49 -14.05
C THR A 166 13.55 4.95 -14.63
N GLN A 167 13.48 5.46 -15.84
CA GLN A 167 14.55 6.17 -16.54
C GLN A 167 14.05 7.59 -16.81
N TRP A 168 14.39 8.55 -15.96
CA TRP A 168 13.76 9.88 -15.89
C TRP A 168 13.50 10.56 -17.25
N LYS A 169 14.40 10.40 -18.25
CA LYS A 169 14.21 10.98 -19.60
C LYS A 169 13.14 10.27 -20.42
N THR A 170 13.04 8.95 -20.26
CA THR A 170 12.03 8.12 -20.90
C THR A 170 10.69 8.35 -20.21
N ASP A 171 10.69 8.46 -18.89
CA ASP A 171 9.52 8.63 -18.08
C ASP A 171 8.79 9.94 -18.39
N ILE A 172 9.55 11.04 -18.59
CA ILE A 172 8.98 12.32 -19.06
C ILE A 172 8.30 12.15 -20.44
N LYS A 173 8.91 11.40 -21.37
CA LYS A 173 8.30 11.14 -22.67
C LYS A 173 7.03 10.33 -22.58
N VAL A 174 7.00 9.31 -21.71
CA VAL A 174 5.79 8.53 -21.42
C VAL A 174 4.67 9.45 -20.91
N CYS A 175 5.01 10.28 -19.90
CA CYS A 175 4.02 11.20 -19.33
C CYS A 175 3.47 12.20 -20.35
N GLN A 176 4.34 12.74 -21.21
CA GLN A 176 3.92 13.64 -22.31
C GLN A 176 2.99 12.94 -23.31
N ALA A 177 3.39 11.76 -23.80
CA ALA A 177 2.62 11.01 -24.78
C ALA A 177 1.24 10.60 -24.24
N VAL A 178 1.15 10.17 -22.97
CA VAL A 178 -0.13 9.81 -22.37
C VAL A 178 -1.02 11.05 -22.21
N ARG A 179 -0.50 12.18 -21.73
CA ARG A 179 -1.27 13.43 -21.59
C ARG A 179 -1.79 13.92 -22.94
N GLU A 180 -0.96 13.91 -23.97
CA GLU A 180 -1.37 14.30 -25.34
C GLU A 180 -2.51 13.42 -25.87
N ALA A 181 -2.50 12.12 -25.52
CA ALA A 181 -3.50 11.17 -26.01
C ALA A 181 -4.84 11.26 -25.29
N VAL A 182 -4.82 11.38 -23.95
CA VAL A 182 -6.07 11.36 -23.14
C VAL A 182 -6.72 12.74 -22.98
N GLY A 183 -6.02 13.83 -23.34
CA GLY A 183 -6.49 15.20 -23.19
C GLY A 183 -6.29 15.78 -21.79
N ASP A 184 -6.59 17.08 -21.63
CA ASP A 184 -6.23 17.84 -20.43
C ASP A 184 -7.10 17.50 -19.20
N ASP A 185 -8.34 17.06 -19.40
CA ASP A 185 -9.31 16.83 -18.31
C ASP A 185 -9.16 15.47 -17.63
N TYR A 186 -8.37 14.53 -18.19
CA TYR A 186 -8.22 13.19 -17.61
C TYR A 186 -7.21 13.17 -16.47
N THR A 187 -7.61 12.69 -15.32
CA THR A 187 -6.73 12.65 -14.12
C THR A 187 -5.59 11.64 -14.31
N LEU A 188 -4.36 12.13 -14.28
CA LEU A 188 -3.14 11.31 -14.37
C LEU A 188 -2.32 11.41 -13.11
N MET A 189 -1.66 10.32 -12.75
CA MET A 189 -0.75 10.21 -11.61
C MET A 189 0.52 9.49 -12.02
N LEU A 190 1.64 9.82 -11.39
CA LEU A 190 2.92 9.15 -11.63
C LEU A 190 3.43 8.53 -10.33
N ASP A 191 3.73 7.23 -10.37
CA ASP A 191 4.37 6.48 -9.30
C ASP A 191 5.74 6.00 -9.77
N SER A 192 6.77 6.59 -9.21
CA SER A 192 8.17 6.35 -9.63
C SER A 192 8.87 5.25 -8.85
N THR A 193 8.17 4.57 -7.93
CA THR A 193 8.67 3.40 -7.21
C THR A 193 10.09 3.58 -6.66
N TRP A 194 10.35 4.69 -5.94
CA TRP A 194 11.62 5.03 -5.23
C TRP A 194 12.86 5.10 -6.12
N SER A 195 12.71 5.43 -7.41
CA SER A 195 13.75 5.14 -8.40
C SER A 195 14.74 6.27 -8.65
N TYR A 196 14.43 7.52 -8.29
CA TYR A 196 15.25 8.66 -8.68
C TYR A 196 16.17 9.14 -7.57
N ARG A 197 17.26 9.78 -8.00
CA ARG A 197 18.03 10.71 -7.16
C ARG A 197 17.34 12.07 -7.18
N TYR A 198 17.58 12.89 -6.16
CA TYR A 198 16.96 14.20 -6.02
C TYR A 198 16.99 15.08 -7.30
N PRO A 199 18.15 15.24 -8.03
CA PRO A 199 18.16 16.07 -9.24
C PRO A 199 17.30 15.51 -10.39
N GLU A 200 17.10 14.19 -10.44
CA GLU A 200 16.26 13.52 -11.42
C GLU A 200 14.79 13.68 -11.05
N ALA A 201 14.48 13.48 -9.78
CA ALA A 201 13.12 13.69 -9.24
C ALA A 201 12.61 15.11 -9.48
N VAL A 202 13.48 16.13 -9.31
CA VAL A 202 13.12 17.52 -9.63
C VAL A 202 12.78 17.69 -11.11
N LYS A 203 13.55 17.08 -12.03
CA LYS A 203 13.30 17.21 -13.48
C LYS A 203 12.00 16.53 -13.89
N VAL A 204 11.74 15.33 -13.38
CA VAL A 204 10.47 14.63 -13.64
C VAL A 204 9.31 15.40 -13.04
N GLY A 205 9.44 15.82 -11.77
CA GLY A 205 8.42 16.59 -11.09
C GLY A 205 8.02 17.86 -11.84
N ARG A 206 8.99 18.66 -12.30
CA ARG A 206 8.70 19.86 -13.10
C ARG A 206 7.97 19.53 -14.42
N ALA A 207 8.37 18.45 -15.09
CA ALA A 207 7.72 18.05 -16.33
C ALA A 207 6.26 17.63 -16.13
N ILE A 208 5.96 16.84 -15.09
CA ILE A 208 4.58 16.38 -14.84
C ILE A 208 3.71 17.47 -14.20
N GLU A 209 4.30 18.45 -13.53
CA GLU A 209 3.65 19.67 -13.06
C GLU A 209 3.11 20.49 -14.24
N GLU A 210 3.93 20.71 -15.29
CA GLU A 210 3.53 21.37 -16.53
C GLU A 210 2.43 20.60 -17.30
N LEU A 211 2.35 19.28 -17.08
CA LEU A 211 1.37 18.39 -17.67
C LEU A 211 0.10 18.21 -16.82
N ASP A 212 -0.04 18.94 -15.72
CA ASP A 212 -1.18 18.90 -14.80
C ASP A 212 -1.48 17.48 -14.27
N TYR A 213 -0.44 16.79 -13.76
CA TYR A 213 -0.60 15.53 -13.06
C TYR A 213 -1.11 15.78 -11.64
N TYR A 214 -1.97 14.90 -11.15
CA TYR A 214 -2.65 15.05 -9.86
C TYR A 214 -1.73 14.87 -8.65
N TRP A 215 -0.81 13.88 -8.69
CA TRP A 215 0.26 13.73 -7.71
C TRP A 215 1.52 13.08 -8.31
N TYR A 216 2.61 13.24 -7.57
CA TYR A 216 3.89 12.60 -7.80
C TYR A 216 4.21 11.63 -6.66
N GLU A 217 4.10 10.31 -6.91
CA GLU A 217 4.22 9.26 -5.90
C GLU A 217 5.62 8.66 -5.88
N ASP A 218 6.14 8.48 -4.66
CA ASP A 218 7.37 7.76 -4.32
C ASP A 218 8.57 8.01 -5.25
N PRO A 219 8.92 9.30 -5.53
CA PRO A 219 10.04 9.62 -6.42
C PRO A 219 11.42 9.25 -5.87
N LEU A 220 11.60 9.27 -4.55
CA LEU A 220 12.88 9.05 -3.86
C LEU A 220 12.78 7.85 -2.93
N ALA A 221 13.92 7.31 -2.47
CA ALA A 221 13.94 6.26 -1.46
C ALA A 221 13.18 6.70 -0.19
N GLU A 222 12.39 5.83 0.40
CA GLU A 222 11.54 6.16 1.55
C GLU A 222 12.30 6.46 2.85
N GLU A 223 13.56 6.11 2.93
CA GLU A 223 14.43 6.51 4.03
C GLU A 223 14.96 7.94 3.88
N ASP A 224 14.85 8.53 2.67
CA ASP A 224 15.43 9.84 2.33
C ASP A 224 14.48 11.01 2.60
N ILE A 225 13.88 11.02 3.78
CA ILE A 225 12.93 12.06 4.21
C ILE A 225 13.49 13.48 4.06
N TYR A 226 14.81 13.65 4.21
CA TYR A 226 15.48 14.93 4.05
C TYR A 226 15.35 15.51 2.62
N ASN A 227 15.53 14.68 1.60
CA ASN A 227 15.35 15.12 0.22
C ASN A 227 13.87 15.21 -0.17
N TYR A 228 12.96 14.46 0.46
CA TYR A 228 11.52 14.67 0.30
C TYR A 228 11.10 16.07 0.78
N VAL A 229 11.58 16.52 1.95
CA VAL A 229 11.34 17.89 2.43
C VAL A 229 11.78 18.93 1.40
N LYS A 230 12.97 18.75 0.81
CA LYS A 230 13.48 19.66 -0.23
C LYS A 230 12.67 19.57 -1.52
N LEU A 231 12.25 18.37 -1.91
CA LEU A 231 11.47 18.15 -3.13
C LEU A 231 10.12 18.86 -3.03
N ARG A 232 9.42 18.67 -1.90
CA ARG A 232 8.15 19.35 -1.62
C ARG A 232 8.27 20.88 -1.59
N GLN A 233 9.41 21.43 -1.16
CA GLN A 233 9.68 22.86 -1.20
C GLN A 233 10.02 23.39 -2.60
N THR A 234 10.36 22.49 -3.52
CA THR A 234 10.83 22.84 -4.87
C THR A 234 9.72 22.70 -5.92
N LEU A 235 8.78 21.77 -5.71
CA LEU A 235 7.70 21.45 -6.64
C LEU A 235 6.37 21.98 -6.09
N ASP A 236 5.45 22.31 -6.99
CA ASP A 236 4.09 22.73 -6.67
C ASP A 236 3.09 21.54 -6.77
N ILE A 237 3.44 20.50 -7.55
CA ILE A 237 2.65 19.26 -7.61
C ILE A 237 2.65 18.54 -6.26
N PRO A 238 1.49 18.05 -5.78
CA PRO A 238 1.42 17.28 -4.53
C PRO A 238 2.32 16.04 -4.55
N ILE A 239 3.07 15.84 -3.48
CA ILE A 239 3.89 14.65 -3.26
C ILE A 239 3.11 13.64 -2.44
N LEU A 240 2.99 12.41 -2.94
CA LEU A 240 2.47 11.26 -2.21
C LEU A 240 3.62 10.33 -1.85
N ALA A 241 3.70 9.91 -0.59
CA ALA A 241 4.73 9.00 -0.12
C ALA A 241 4.26 8.15 1.07
N THR A 242 5.18 7.39 1.64
CA THR A 242 5.01 6.58 2.86
C THR A 242 4.44 5.18 2.68
N GLU A 243 4.35 4.65 1.46
CA GLU A 243 3.87 3.28 1.25
C GLU A 243 4.71 2.25 2.02
N TYR A 244 6.02 2.31 1.91
CA TYR A 244 6.97 1.41 2.61
C TYR A 244 7.82 2.12 3.66
N SER A 245 7.53 3.38 4.00
CA SER A 245 8.31 4.09 5.02
C SER A 245 8.44 3.26 6.29
N PRO A 246 9.64 3.19 6.91
CA PRO A 246 9.90 2.33 8.05
C PRO A 246 9.01 2.63 9.26
N GLY A 247 8.67 1.60 10.06
CA GLY A 247 8.18 1.78 11.42
C GLY A 247 6.66 1.77 11.64
N GLY A 248 5.85 1.18 10.74
CA GLY A 248 4.41 1.06 10.97
C GLY A 248 3.75 2.42 11.26
N PHE A 249 2.82 2.48 12.23
CA PHE A 249 2.12 3.74 12.58
C PHE A 249 3.07 4.87 12.99
N ALA A 250 4.07 4.59 13.84
CA ALA A 250 5.00 5.61 14.32
C ALA A 250 5.87 6.21 13.18
N GLY A 251 6.02 5.48 12.08
CA GLY A 251 6.77 5.92 10.90
C GLY A 251 6.17 7.13 10.19
N TYR A 252 4.87 7.40 10.34
CA TYR A 252 4.22 8.55 9.70
C TYR A 252 4.53 9.89 10.36
N ALA A 253 4.74 9.90 11.68
CA ALA A 253 4.92 11.13 12.44
C ALA A 253 6.05 12.04 11.92
N PRO A 254 7.28 11.57 11.64
CA PRO A 254 8.33 12.44 11.10
C PRO A 254 7.99 13.03 9.72
N TRP A 255 7.25 12.30 8.87
CA TRP A 255 6.82 12.80 7.55
C TRP A 255 5.87 13.99 7.67
N ILE A 256 4.92 13.91 8.60
CA ILE A 256 3.99 15.00 8.90
C ILE A 256 4.73 16.18 9.54
N MET A 257 5.52 15.92 10.60
CA MET A 257 6.19 16.96 11.37
C MET A 257 7.21 17.77 10.55
N LEU A 258 7.87 17.14 9.59
CA LEU A 258 8.85 17.77 8.72
C LEU A 258 8.23 18.32 7.43
N HIS A 259 6.93 18.16 7.22
CA HIS A 259 6.26 18.50 5.96
C HIS A 259 6.96 17.88 4.74
N ALA A 260 7.28 16.59 4.84
CA ALA A 260 8.03 15.87 3.81
C ALA A 260 7.14 15.40 2.65
N THR A 261 5.83 15.36 2.84
CA THR A 261 4.85 14.93 1.83
C THR A 261 3.54 15.70 2.00
N ASP A 262 2.71 15.75 0.96
CA ASP A 262 1.38 16.36 0.99
C ASP A 262 0.29 15.34 1.31
N TYR A 263 0.43 14.11 0.81
CA TYR A 263 -0.49 13.00 1.05
C TYR A 263 0.28 11.83 1.66
N LEU A 264 -0.38 11.10 2.56
CA LEU A 264 0.16 9.88 3.14
C LEU A 264 -0.43 8.66 2.43
N ARG A 265 0.36 7.60 2.29
CA ARG A 265 -0.09 6.32 1.80
C ARG A 265 0.03 5.24 2.86
N GLY A 266 -0.95 4.34 2.88
CA GLY A 266 -0.92 3.17 3.75
C GLY A 266 -1.45 1.93 3.07
N ASP A 267 -0.98 0.78 3.53
CA ASP A 267 -1.41 -0.54 3.08
C ASP A 267 -1.48 -1.45 4.30
N VAL A 268 -2.61 -2.10 4.50
CA VAL A 268 -2.83 -2.97 5.66
C VAL A 268 -1.84 -4.15 5.71
N ALA A 269 -1.37 -4.62 4.54
CA ALA A 269 -0.39 -5.69 4.48
C ALA A 269 1.01 -5.24 4.88
N VAL A 270 1.44 -4.00 4.51
CA VAL A 270 2.81 -3.54 4.75
C VAL A 270 2.96 -2.64 5.97
N LYS A 271 1.88 -2.08 6.50
CA LYS A 271 1.89 -1.21 7.69
C LYS A 271 1.46 -1.91 8.99
N GLY A 272 1.17 -3.20 8.93
CA GLY A 272 0.89 -4.02 10.12
C GLY A 272 -0.60 -4.13 10.48
N GLY A 273 -1.51 -3.90 9.52
CA GLY A 273 -2.93 -4.16 9.67
C GLY A 273 -3.83 -2.94 9.61
N LEU A 274 -5.11 -3.16 9.88
CA LEU A 274 -6.14 -2.12 9.96
C LEU A 274 -5.91 -1.17 11.14
N THR A 275 -5.56 -1.71 12.31
CA THR A 275 -5.33 -0.91 13.54
C THR A 275 -4.33 0.24 13.33
N PRO A 276 -3.12 0.03 12.79
CA PRO A 276 -2.20 1.14 12.53
C PRO A 276 -2.65 2.05 11.38
N CYS A 277 -3.29 1.51 10.33
CA CYS A 277 -3.77 2.32 9.21
C CYS A 277 -4.90 3.26 9.62
N ILE A 278 -5.84 2.82 10.46
CA ILE A 278 -6.91 3.67 11.00
C ILE A 278 -6.30 4.83 11.81
N LYS A 279 -5.32 4.55 12.67
CA LYS A 279 -4.62 5.60 13.44
C LYS A 279 -3.89 6.59 12.53
N ALA A 280 -3.25 6.09 11.47
CA ALA A 280 -2.56 6.95 10.50
C ALA A 280 -3.55 7.82 9.73
N ALA A 281 -4.70 7.28 9.33
CA ALA A 281 -5.77 8.03 8.67
C ALA A 281 -6.33 9.14 9.56
N HIS A 282 -6.63 8.86 10.84
CA HIS A 282 -7.08 9.88 11.79
C HIS A 282 -5.99 10.94 12.07
N MET A 283 -4.73 10.52 12.10
CA MET A 283 -3.63 11.47 12.23
C MET A 283 -3.53 12.38 11.00
N ALA A 284 -3.61 11.82 9.79
CA ALA A 284 -3.65 12.59 8.54
C ALA A 284 -4.82 13.60 8.54
N GLU A 285 -6.02 13.16 8.91
CA GLU A 285 -7.20 14.00 9.04
C GLU A 285 -6.96 15.18 9.98
N GLY A 286 -6.35 14.93 11.14
CA GLY A 286 -6.02 15.97 12.13
C GLY A 286 -5.04 17.05 11.61
N PHE A 287 -4.27 16.74 10.58
CA PHE A 287 -3.37 17.67 9.89
C PHE A 287 -3.90 18.16 8.54
N GLY A 288 -5.13 17.81 8.17
CA GLY A 288 -5.75 18.20 6.90
C GLY A 288 -5.10 17.54 5.68
N MET A 289 -4.47 16.37 5.86
CA MET A 289 -3.81 15.60 4.81
C MET A 289 -4.69 14.46 4.32
N ASN A 290 -4.61 14.12 3.04
CA ASN A 290 -5.21 12.90 2.52
C ASN A 290 -4.42 11.67 2.99
N PHE A 291 -5.15 10.56 3.16
CA PHE A 291 -4.59 9.23 3.41
C PHE A 291 -5.07 8.29 2.32
N GLU A 292 -4.18 7.97 1.39
CA GLU A 292 -4.47 7.16 0.22
C GLU A 292 -4.18 5.69 0.51
N ILE A 293 -5.07 4.79 0.11
CA ILE A 293 -4.90 3.35 0.35
C ILE A 293 -4.22 2.69 -0.84
N HIS A 294 -3.10 2.01 -0.54
CA HIS A 294 -2.46 1.05 -1.43
C HIS A 294 -3.00 -0.35 -1.16
N HIS A 295 -3.07 -1.16 -2.20
CA HIS A 295 -3.26 -2.60 -2.09
C HIS A 295 -2.40 -3.31 -3.15
N GLY A 296 -1.87 -4.48 -2.83
CA GLY A 296 -1.05 -5.30 -3.72
C GLY A 296 -1.29 -6.79 -3.54
#